data_0e489a7c51d4106ae57348ee4a8032bd
#
_entry.id   0e489a7c51d4106ae57348ee4a8032bd
#
_cell.length_a   1.000
_cell.length_b   1.000
_cell.length_c   1.000
_cell.angle_alpha   90.00
_cell.angle_beta   90.00
_cell.angle_gamma   90.00
#
_symmetry.space_group_name_H-M   'P 1'
#
loop_
_entity.id
_entity.type
_entity.pdbx_description
1 polymer ?
#
loop_
_entity_poly.entity_id
_entity_poly.type
_entity_poly.pdbx_seq_one_letter_code
_entity_poly.pdbx_strand_id
1 'polypeptide(L)'
;MWKSWWHRWVAPHWRIGFLQNTLEEVIAGAEPEIKWMRGKHQDGWFADPFVLKVTDTAISLLAEEFRYKTGKGRIVRLDIDRETLTLETVTPLIDGCHLSFPFIIGSLPTEGSEAAGSKFKVQGSKPSGLSMLPTDFHSSRQAIVFNPQFSIAFGDDCHDSVNQASLLTLGAPIILNSHEVMVFPETGKEGRWSCYRLIVDTNECVLERVMCDKPLVDAVIYEDHVFATSFPDPNGKSLGVYELSEDGCQLERTVTFEENVSHNAGAFFKIGEKVYRPAQECNEWYGHALSIQEYQQGTFHEVRRIPGLHTLNMFQGVTVVDQKMFPRQWIYRLIGKSDL
;
A
#
# COMPACT_ATOMS: atom_id res chain seq x y z
N MET A 1 -21.62 -19.27 18.34
CA MET A 1 -20.51 -19.46 19.31
C MET A 1 -19.46 -20.49 18.86
N TRP A 2 -19.79 -21.66 18.32
CA TRP A 2 -18.81 -22.66 17.88
C TRP A 2 -17.94 -22.26 16.69
N LYS A 3 -18.47 -21.55 15.69
CA LYS A 3 -17.71 -21.05 14.52
C LYS A 3 -16.59 -20.09 14.92
N SER A 4 -16.84 -19.18 15.88
CA SER A 4 -15.85 -18.21 16.36
C SER A 4 -14.68 -18.88 17.09
N TRP A 5 -14.95 -19.95 17.88
CA TRP A 5 -13.89 -20.70 18.58
C TRP A 5 -12.99 -21.47 17.60
N TRP A 6 -13.57 -22.12 16.59
CA TRP A 6 -12.83 -22.84 15.56
C TRP A 6 -11.89 -21.92 14.78
N HIS A 7 -12.34 -20.74 14.37
CA HIS A 7 -11.52 -19.78 13.64
C HIS A 7 -10.32 -19.31 14.46
N ARG A 8 -10.46 -19.08 15.75
CA ARG A 8 -9.34 -18.67 16.61
C ARG A 8 -8.23 -19.73 16.76
N TRP A 9 -8.56 -20.99 16.60
CA TRP A 9 -7.64 -22.09 16.93
C TRP A 9 -7.05 -22.78 15.71
N VAL A 10 -7.69 -22.68 14.56
CA VAL A 10 -7.37 -23.46 13.37
C VAL A 10 -7.20 -22.58 12.14
N ALA A 11 -7.98 -21.50 11.98
CA ALA A 11 -7.90 -20.65 10.80
C ALA A 11 -6.51 -20.00 10.67
N PRO A 12 -5.99 -19.87 9.43
CA PRO A 12 -4.82 -19.05 9.17
C PRO A 12 -5.06 -17.64 9.68
N HIS A 13 -4.03 -17.03 10.20
CA HIS A 13 -4.02 -15.62 10.56
C HIS A 13 -2.72 -14.97 10.14
N TRP A 14 -2.72 -13.65 10.05
CA TRP A 14 -1.55 -12.88 9.65
C TRP A 14 -0.89 -12.25 10.86
N ARG A 15 0.40 -11.95 10.74
CA ARG A 15 1.16 -11.18 11.70
C ARG A 15 2.05 -10.16 10.99
N ILE A 16 2.20 -8.99 11.58
CA ILE A 16 3.05 -7.92 11.09
C ILE A 16 4.43 -7.99 11.74
N GLY A 17 5.47 -7.73 10.98
CA GLY A 17 6.85 -7.69 11.42
C GLY A 17 7.62 -6.50 10.88
N PHE A 18 8.77 -6.21 11.49
CA PHE A 18 9.66 -5.12 11.15
C PHE A 18 11.02 -5.69 10.78
N LEU A 19 11.47 -5.43 9.57
CA LEU A 19 12.78 -5.83 9.10
C LEU A 19 13.86 -5.04 9.84
N GLN A 20 14.90 -5.72 10.30
CA GLN A 20 16.00 -5.12 11.09
C GLN A 20 17.22 -4.83 10.24
N ASN A 21 17.51 -5.67 9.26
CA ASN A 21 18.52 -5.44 8.27
C ASN A 21 17.99 -4.61 7.09
N THR A 22 18.88 -4.07 6.28
CA THR A 22 18.51 -3.23 5.15
C THR A 22 17.98 -4.06 3.99
N LEU A 23 17.16 -3.44 3.13
CA LEU A 23 16.68 -4.11 1.92
C LEU A 23 17.83 -4.42 0.95
N GLU A 24 18.87 -3.59 0.92
CA GLU A 24 20.09 -3.82 0.15
C GLU A 24 20.76 -5.14 0.56
N GLU A 25 20.92 -5.39 1.87
CA GLU A 25 21.48 -6.63 2.40
C GLU A 25 20.60 -7.84 2.05
N VAL A 26 19.28 -7.70 2.18
CA VAL A 26 18.32 -8.76 1.85
C VAL A 26 18.35 -9.10 0.36
N ILE A 27 18.37 -8.11 -0.52
CA ILE A 27 18.49 -8.31 -1.97
C ILE A 27 19.85 -8.91 -2.35
N ALA A 28 20.92 -8.53 -1.63
CA ALA A 28 22.25 -9.11 -1.81
C ALA A 28 22.37 -10.55 -1.30
N GLY A 29 21.33 -11.10 -0.66
CA GLY A 29 21.25 -12.51 -0.25
C GLY A 29 21.28 -12.76 1.26
N ALA A 30 21.31 -11.71 2.10
CA ALA A 30 21.16 -11.89 3.54
C ALA A 30 19.75 -12.42 3.89
N GLU A 31 19.69 -13.26 4.93
CA GLU A 31 18.40 -13.70 5.45
C GLU A 31 17.69 -12.54 6.17
N PRO A 32 16.37 -12.37 5.98
CA PRO A 32 15.63 -11.31 6.65
C PRO A 32 15.62 -11.50 8.17
N GLU A 33 16.10 -10.50 8.88
CA GLU A 33 16.00 -10.43 10.34
C GLU A 33 14.73 -9.69 10.72
N ILE A 34 13.71 -10.39 11.25
CA ILE A 34 12.39 -9.81 11.49
C ILE A 34 12.07 -9.82 12.99
N LYS A 35 11.74 -8.64 13.53
CA LYS A 35 11.08 -8.51 14.83
C LYS A 35 9.59 -8.39 14.63
N TRP A 36 8.84 -9.30 15.24
CA TRP A 36 7.39 -9.34 15.13
C TRP A 36 6.71 -8.36 16.09
N MET A 37 5.67 -7.67 15.59
CA MET A 37 4.81 -6.82 16.39
C MET A 37 4.26 -7.60 17.59
N ARG A 38 4.32 -6.96 18.75
CA ARG A 38 3.75 -7.50 20.01
C ARG A 38 2.33 -6.97 20.17
N GLY A 39 1.50 -7.79 20.76
CA GLY A 39 0.07 -7.52 20.93
C GLY A 39 -0.76 -8.54 20.15
N LYS A 40 -1.95 -8.83 20.65
CA LYS A 40 -2.85 -9.80 20.03
C LYS A 40 -4.16 -9.13 19.68
N HIS A 41 -4.62 -9.34 18.46
CA HIS A 41 -6.01 -9.10 18.10
C HIS A 41 -6.86 -10.26 18.64
N GLN A 42 -7.86 -9.96 19.51
CA GLN A 42 -8.68 -11.02 20.12
C GLN A 42 -9.68 -11.64 19.15
N ASP A 43 -10.21 -10.85 18.21
CA ASP A 43 -11.33 -11.21 17.34
C ASP A 43 -10.97 -11.17 15.83
N GLY A 44 -9.67 -11.17 15.50
CA GLY A 44 -9.20 -11.07 14.13
C GLY A 44 -7.69 -11.14 13.99
N TRP A 45 -7.17 -10.53 12.95
CA TRP A 45 -5.75 -10.37 12.65
C TRP A 45 -5.52 -9.10 11.83
N PHE A 46 -4.26 -8.70 11.70
CA PHE A 46 -3.81 -7.58 10.87
C PHE A 46 -2.92 -8.08 9.74
N ALA A 47 -3.09 -7.51 8.53
CA ALA A 47 -2.29 -7.79 7.35
C ALA A 47 -2.05 -6.52 6.52
N ASP A 48 -1.27 -6.64 5.46
CA ASP A 48 -1.01 -5.61 4.46
C ASP A 48 -0.55 -4.27 5.06
N PRO A 49 0.51 -4.26 5.89
CA PRO A 49 0.93 -3.03 6.56
C PRO A 49 1.61 -2.04 5.60
N PHE A 50 1.17 -0.79 5.65
CA PHE A 50 1.85 0.36 5.03
C PHE A 50 2.26 1.35 6.12
N VAL A 51 3.53 1.79 6.09
CA VAL A 51 4.03 2.78 7.06
C VAL A 51 3.41 4.14 6.74
N LEU A 52 2.69 4.71 7.70
CA LEU A 52 2.05 6.02 7.59
C LEU A 52 2.94 7.13 8.12
N LYS A 53 3.46 6.98 9.33
CA LYS A 53 4.28 7.97 10.02
C LYS A 53 5.27 7.29 10.96
N VAL A 54 6.48 7.84 11.06
CA VAL A 54 7.50 7.42 12.03
C VAL A 54 7.92 8.62 12.85
N THR A 55 7.91 8.47 14.18
CA THR A 55 8.46 9.45 15.14
C THR A 55 9.58 8.83 15.96
N ASP A 56 10.16 9.56 16.88
CA ASP A 56 11.20 9.01 17.76
C ASP A 56 10.67 7.91 18.68
N THR A 57 9.39 7.95 19.04
CA THR A 57 8.76 7.04 20.00
C THR A 57 7.74 6.08 19.41
N ALA A 58 7.19 6.38 18.23
CA ALA A 58 6.09 5.62 17.67
C ALA A 58 6.23 5.35 16.16
N ILE A 59 5.62 4.26 15.71
CA ILE A 59 5.42 3.93 14.30
C ILE A 59 3.91 3.81 14.10
N SER A 60 3.36 4.59 13.15
CA SER A 60 1.97 4.46 12.72
C SER A 60 1.90 3.72 11.40
N LEU A 61 1.05 2.70 11.31
CA LEU A 61 0.79 1.92 10.10
C LEU A 61 -0.66 2.07 9.68
N LEU A 62 -0.94 2.00 8.38
CA LEU A 62 -2.24 1.55 7.88
C LEU A 62 -2.18 0.05 7.60
N ALA A 63 -3.24 -0.66 7.92
CA ALA A 63 -3.31 -2.11 7.73
C ALA A 63 -4.75 -2.58 7.51
N GLU A 64 -4.91 -3.78 6.94
CA GLU A 64 -6.16 -4.51 7.03
C GLU A 64 -6.34 -5.04 8.46
N GLU A 65 -7.52 -4.81 9.03
CA GLU A 65 -8.01 -5.54 10.20
C GLU A 65 -9.13 -6.49 9.75
N PHE A 66 -8.83 -7.78 9.66
CA PHE A 66 -9.86 -8.79 9.40
C PHE A 66 -10.54 -9.20 10.71
N ARG A 67 -11.87 -9.17 10.72
CA ARG A 67 -12.67 -9.50 11.89
C ARG A 67 -13.44 -10.81 11.71
N TYR A 68 -13.18 -11.81 12.54
CA TYR A 68 -13.87 -13.10 12.46
C TYR A 68 -15.39 -13.00 12.57
N LYS A 69 -15.90 -12.01 13.33
CA LYS A 69 -17.33 -11.81 13.54
C LYS A 69 -18.06 -11.43 12.26
N THR A 70 -17.45 -10.59 11.43
CA THR A 70 -18.05 -10.08 10.18
C THR A 70 -17.60 -10.86 8.95
N GLY A 71 -16.45 -11.55 9.03
CA GLY A 71 -15.80 -12.18 7.88
C GLY A 71 -15.29 -11.17 6.85
N LYS A 72 -14.98 -9.94 7.29
CA LYS A 72 -14.56 -8.84 6.42
C LYS A 72 -13.35 -8.12 7.02
N GLY A 73 -12.48 -7.65 6.11
CA GLY A 73 -11.42 -6.70 6.41
C GLY A 73 -11.96 -5.27 6.42
N ARG A 74 -11.30 -4.40 7.17
CA ARG A 74 -11.45 -2.93 7.14
C ARG A 74 -10.09 -2.28 7.27
N ILE A 75 -9.96 -1.02 6.87
CA ILE A 75 -8.72 -0.28 7.04
C ILE A 75 -8.67 0.37 8.42
N VAL A 76 -7.56 0.12 9.11
CA VAL A 76 -7.27 0.68 10.42
C VAL A 76 -5.91 1.35 10.45
N ARG A 77 -5.76 2.32 11.36
CA ARG A 77 -4.48 2.82 11.81
C ARG A 77 -4.04 2.04 13.04
N LEU A 78 -2.80 1.57 13.02
CA LEU A 78 -2.13 0.94 14.16
C LEU A 78 -1.04 1.89 14.65
N ASP A 79 -1.08 2.30 15.92
CA ASP A 79 0.03 3.00 16.54
C ASP A 79 0.80 2.04 17.43
N ILE A 80 2.12 2.01 17.26
CA ILE A 80 3.02 0.99 17.77
C ILE A 80 4.18 1.71 18.46
N ASP A 81 4.48 1.34 19.70
CA ASP A 81 5.70 1.79 20.38
C ASP A 81 6.94 1.36 19.62
N ARG A 82 7.78 2.31 19.26
CA ARG A 82 8.91 2.08 18.34
C ARG A 82 10.01 1.20 18.95
N GLU A 83 10.25 1.29 20.25
CA GLU A 83 11.33 0.57 20.94
C GLU A 83 10.93 -0.91 21.16
N THR A 84 9.74 -1.13 21.69
CA THR A 84 9.26 -2.45 22.07
C THR A 84 8.51 -3.18 20.97
N LEU A 85 8.10 -2.48 19.91
CA LEU A 85 7.22 -2.93 18.84
C LEU A 85 5.87 -3.46 19.37
N THR A 86 5.38 -2.84 20.46
CA THR A 86 4.10 -3.19 21.07
C THR A 86 2.98 -2.35 20.48
N LEU A 87 1.91 -3.01 20.04
CA LEU A 87 0.69 -2.35 19.57
C LEU A 87 0.04 -1.62 20.74
N GLU A 88 -0.13 -0.30 20.62
CA GLU A 88 -0.74 0.57 21.62
C GLU A 88 -2.21 0.87 21.30
N THR A 89 -2.48 1.29 20.06
CA THR A 89 -3.84 1.65 19.65
C THR A 89 -4.21 1.08 18.28
N VAL A 90 -5.52 0.86 18.11
CA VAL A 90 -6.14 0.47 16.84
C VAL A 90 -7.28 1.44 16.56
N THR A 91 -7.16 2.25 15.52
CA THR A 91 -8.16 3.24 15.13
C THR A 91 -8.79 2.85 13.80
N PRO A 92 -10.07 2.50 13.74
CA PRO A 92 -10.77 2.26 12.48
C PRO A 92 -10.86 3.54 11.64
N LEU A 93 -10.57 3.43 10.34
CA LEU A 93 -10.59 4.55 9.39
C LEU A 93 -11.65 4.37 8.31
N ILE A 94 -11.66 3.21 7.63
CA ILE A 94 -12.59 2.92 6.56
C ILE A 94 -13.23 1.56 6.84
N ASP A 95 -14.56 1.51 6.90
CA ASP A 95 -15.37 0.29 7.18
C ASP A 95 -16.58 0.24 6.23
N GLY A 96 -17.26 -0.91 6.17
CA GLY A 96 -18.51 -1.09 5.42
C GLY A 96 -18.50 -2.25 4.44
N CYS A 97 -17.59 -2.29 3.48
CA CYS A 97 -17.32 -3.44 2.61
C CYS A 97 -16.10 -4.23 3.10
N HIS A 98 -15.67 -5.26 2.37
CA HIS A 98 -14.37 -5.86 2.59
C HIS A 98 -13.31 -4.93 2.01
N LEU A 99 -12.30 -4.58 2.83
CA LEU A 99 -11.19 -3.70 2.46
C LEU A 99 -9.87 -4.31 2.93
N SER A 100 -8.87 -4.28 2.05
CA SER A 100 -7.50 -4.74 2.30
C SER A 100 -6.49 -3.81 1.62
N PHE A 101 -5.21 -4.08 1.72
CA PHE A 101 -4.11 -3.47 0.99
C PHE A 101 -4.21 -1.94 0.89
N PRO A 102 -4.06 -1.17 1.97
CA PRO A 102 -4.25 0.28 1.99
C PRO A 102 -3.06 1.02 1.39
N PHE A 103 -2.87 0.96 0.08
CA PHE A 103 -1.80 1.69 -0.62
C PHE A 103 -1.89 3.18 -0.33
N ILE A 104 -0.74 3.81 -0.03
CA ILE A 104 -0.66 5.20 0.41
C ILE A 104 0.13 6.03 -0.59
N ILE A 105 -0.35 7.23 -0.89
CA ILE A 105 0.41 8.30 -1.55
C ILE A 105 0.40 9.53 -0.66
N GLY A 106 1.58 10.07 -0.44
CA GLY A 106 1.81 11.27 0.35
C GLY A 106 3.08 11.14 1.16
N SER A 107 3.62 12.25 1.61
CA SER A 107 4.75 12.29 2.52
C SER A 107 4.40 13.17 3.71
N LEU A 108 4.47 12.60 4.90
CA LEU A 108 4.40 13.38 6.12
C LEU A 108 5.81 13.84 6.49
N PRO A 109 6.00 15.11 6.95
CA PRO A 109 7.29 15.55 7.43
C PRO A 109 7.76 14.70 8.61
N THR A 110 9.05 14.40 8.68
CA THR A 110 9.67 13.83 9.87
C THR A 110 9.75 14.89 10.96
N GLU A 111 9.29 14.61 12.16
CA GLU A 111 9.48 15.49 13.31
C GLU A 111 10.98 15.72 13.53
N GLY A 112 11.44 16.98 13.49
CA GLY A 112 12.84 17.35 13.72
C GLY A 112 13.73 17.52 12.48
N SER A 113 13.25 17.26 11.27
CA SER A 113 13.97 17.64 10.06
C SER A 113 13.49 19.03 9.58
N GLU A 114 14.32 20.05 9.78
CA GLU A 114 14.31 21.18 8.86
C GLU A 114 14.46 20.56 7.45
N ALA A 115 13.55 20.92 6.55
CA ALA A 115 13.37 20.35 5.24
C ALA A 115 14.70 20.17 4.47
N ALA A 116 15.38 19.04 4.68
CA ALA A 116 16.42 18.57 3.79
C ALA A 116 15.69 17.99 2.57
N GLY A 117 15.44 18.88 1.60
CA GLY A 117 14.74 18.55 0.36
C GLY A 117 15.39 17.36 -0.33
N SER A 118 14.75 16.23 -0.34
CA SER A 118 15.05 15.17 -1.27
C SER A 118 14.63 15.68 -2.66
N LYS A 119 15.63 16.18 -3.40
CA LYS A 119 15.45 16.62 -4.79
C LYS A 119 15.20 15.38 -5.66
N PHE A 120 13.96 14.99 -5.82
CA PHE A 120 13.58 14.17 -6.97
C PHE A 120 13.63 15.07 -8.21
N LYS A 121 14.71 15.00 -8.97
CA LYS A 121 14.75 15.52 -10.34
C LYS A 121 14.03 14.53 -11.22
N VAL A 122 12.79 14.82 -11.58
CA VAL A 122 12.18 14.22 -12.76
C VAL A 122 12.82 14.88 -13.98
N GLN A 123 13.59 14.11 -14.74
CA GLN A 123 14.13 14.55 -16.01
C GLN A 123 13.01 14.39 -17.05
N GLY A 124 12.22 15.45 -17.25
CA GLY A 124 11.08 15.45 -18.14
C GLY A 124 11.49 15.62 -19.59
N SER A 125 10.94 14.82 -20.46
CA SER A 125 10.71 15.16 -21.86
C SER A 125 9.80 16.38 -21.94
N LYS A 126 10.12 17.35 -22.77
CA LYS A 126 9.41 18.63 -22.91
C LYS A 126 7.90 18.41 -23.16
N PRO A 127 7.00 18.98 -22.36
CA PRO A 127 5.60 19.06 -22.71
C PRO A 127 5.37 20.18 -23.71
N SER A 128 4.79 19.87 -24.83
CA SER A 128 4.20 20.85 -25.75
C SER A 128 2.83 21.23 -25.18
N GLY A 129 2.71 22.41 -24.59
CA GLY A 129 1.44 23.02 -24.26
C GLY A 129 1.21 23.30 -22.78
N LEU A 130 2.05 24.10 -22.14
CA LEU A 130 1.78 24.66 -20.81
C LEU A 130 1.11 26.03 -20.96
N SER A 131 -0.15 26.16 -20.56
CA SER A 131 -0.71 27.45 -20.19
C SER A 131 -0.12 27.88 -18.85
N MET A 132 0.37 29.11 -18.81
CA MET A 132 1.11 29.71 -17.69
C MET A 132 0.41 29.55 -16.35
N LEU A 133 1.07 28.85 -15.42
CA LEU A 133 0.85 29.05 -13.99
C LEU A 133 1.61 30.31 -13.55
N PRO A 134 1.10 31.08 -12.57
CA PRO A 134 1.76 32.31 -12.09
C PRO A 134 3.17 32.04 -11.56
N THR A 135 4.11 32.90 -11.89
CA THR A 135 5.56 32.76 -11.65
C THR A 135 6.03 33.06 -10.22
N ASP A 136 5.16 33.16 -9.23
CA ASP A 136 5.54 33.58 -7.86
C ASP A 136 5.31 32.46 -6.84
N PHE A 137 5.98 31.32 -7.04
CA PHE A 137 6.00 30.25 -6.06
C PHE A 137 7.43 29.94 -5.61
N HIS A 138 7.93 30.73 -4.69
CA HIS A 138 9.09 30.38 -3.87
C HIS A 138 8.63 29.63 -2.63
N SER A 139 9.02 28.40 -2.53
CA SER A 139 9.39 27.50 -1.43
C SER A 139 8.73 26.11 -1.51
N SER A 140 9.57 25.11 -1.47
CA SER A 140 9.39 23.70 -1.06
C SER A 140 8.03 23.01 -1.32
N ARG A 141 7.54 23.02 -2.56
CA ARG A 141 6.39 22.20 -2.96
C ARG A 141 6.89 20.94 -3.65
N GLN A 142 6.59 19.79 -3.10
CA GLN A 142 6.73 18.54 -3.80
C GLN A 142 5.41 18.26 -4.53
N ALA A 143 5.40 18.43 -5.85
CA ALA A 143 4.30 17.96 -6.69
C ALA A 143 4.64 16.56 -7.20
N ILE A 144 3.81 15.59 -6.89
CA ILE A 144 3.83 14.30 -7.57
C ILE A 144 2.87 14.45 -8.76
N VAL A 145 3.44 14.56 -9.96
CA VAL A 145 2.65 14.66 -11.19
C VAL A 145 2.45 13.24 -11.71
N PHE A 146 1.23 12.77 -11.58
CA PHE A 146 0.78 11.57 -12.27
C PHE A 146 0.04 12.02 -13.51
N ASN A 147 0.54 11.88 -14.70
CA ASN A 147 -0.11 12.33 -15.92
C ASN A 147 -0.49 13.85 -15.90
N PRO A 148 -0.36 14.64 -16.96
CA PRO A 148 -0.76 16.06 -16.97
C PRO A 148 -2.21 16.32 -16.54
N GLN A 149 -3.06 15.29 -16.51
CA GLN A 149 -4.46 15.34 -16.11
C GLN A 149 -4.73 14.89 -14.67
N PHE A 150 -3.76 14.26 -14.01
CA PHE A 150 -3.87 13.85 -12.61
C PHE A 150 -2.61 14.28 -11.86
N SER A 151 -2.73 15.27 -11.01
CA SER A 151 -1.61 15.76 -10.20
C SER A 151 -2.00 15.84 -8.74
N ILE A 152 -1.06 15.43 -7.86
CA ILE A 152 -1.15 15.61 -6.43
C ILE A 152 -0.07 16.62 -6.05
N ALA A 153 -0.47 17.76 -5.53
CA ALA A 153 0.45 18.80 -5.06
C ALA A 153 0.39 18.91 -3.54
N PHE A 154 1.54 19.05 -2.91
CA PHE A 154 1.66 19.34 -1.48
C PHE A 154 1.82 20.86 -1.32
N GLY A 155 0.95 21.49 -0.53
CA GLY A 155 0.99 22.94 -0.25
C GLY A 155 1.33 23.19 1.20
N ASP A 156 2.12 24.24 1.46
CA ASP A 156 2.27 24.82 2.81
C ASP A 156 0.99 25.55 3.23
N ASP A 157 0.70 25.57 4.51
CA ASP A 157 -0.49 26.11 5.15
C ASP A 157 -1.11 27.31 4.42
N CYS A 158 -2.23 27.09 3.75
CA CYS A 158 -3.09 28.16 3.29
C CYS A 158 -4.29 28.27 4.25
N HIS A 159 -4.23 29.24 5.15
CA HIS A 159 -5.38 29.71 5.91
C HIS A 159 -6.34 30.46 4.98
N ASP A 160 -7.08 29.74 4.16
CA ASP A 160 -8.29 30.30 3.54
C ASP A 160 -9.31 29.18 3.32
N SER A 161 -10.40 29.31 4.04
CA SER A 161 -11.60 28.49 3.96
C SER A 161 -12.27 28.65 2.60
N VAL A 162 -11.77 27.95 1.58
CA VAL A 162 -12.50 27.78 0.34
C VAL A 162 -13.45 26.61 0.54
N ASN A 163 -14.73 26.86 0.33
CA ASN A 163 -15.83 25.88 0.37
C ASN A 163 -15.47 24.67 -0.50
N GLN A 164 -15.06 23.57 0.14
CA GLN A 164 -14.52 22.37 -0.48
C GLN A 164 -15.53 21.53 -1.27
N ALA A 165 -16.81 21.89 -1.25
CA ALA A 165 -17.86 21.11 -1.91
C ALA A 165 -17.91 21.22 -3.45
N SER A 166 -17.16 22.12 -4.08
CA SER A 166 -17.22 22.37 -5.53
C SER A 166 -15.98 21.94 -6.34
N LEU A 167 -14.98 21.28 -5.71
CA LEU A 167 -13.73 20.89 -6.37
C LEU A 167 -13.70 19.46 -6.91
N LEU A 168 -14.81 18.75 -6.91
CA LEU A 168 -14.96 17.39 -7.43
C LEU A 168 -15.29 17.37 -8.93
N THR A 169 -14.67 18.21 -9.72
CA THR A 169 -14.69 18.05 -11.17
C THR A 169 -13.64 17.01 -11.53
N LEU A 170 -14.05 15.93 -12.22
CA LEU A 170 -13.16 14.94 -12.82
C LEU A 170 -12.01 15.69 -13.53
N GLY A 171 -10.76 15.35 -13.22
CA GLY A 171 -9.57 16.00 -13.80
C GLY A 171 -8.92 17.11 -12.97
N ALA A 172 -9.53 17.59 -11.88
CA ALA A 172 -8.85 18.57 -11.02
C ALA A 172 -7.71 17.90 -10.21
N PRO A 173 -6.56 18.59 -10.03
CA PRO A 173 -5.47 18.09 -9.21
C PRO A 173 -5.92 17.94 -7.75
N ILE A 174 -5.54 16.85 -7.10
CA ILE A 174 -5.72 16.69 -5.66
C ILE A 174 -4.54 17.38 -4.98
N ILE A 175 -4.84 18.43 -4.21
CA ILE A 175 -3.84 19.16 -3.44
C ILE A 175 -3.88 18.60 -2.02
N LEU A 176 -2.73 18.12 -1.54
CA LEU A 176 -2.55 17.65 -0.17
C LEU A 176 -1.68 18.62 0.61
N ASN A 177 -2.06 18.87 1.86
CA ASN A 177 -1.19 19.55 2.81
C ASN A 177 -0.25 18.54 3.51
N SER A 178 0.65 19.03 4.35
CA SER A 178 1.64 18.20 5.06
C SER A 178 1.04 17.21 6.08
N HIS A 179 -0.27 17.30 6.35
CA HIS A 179 -0.99 16.44 7.30
C HIS A 179 -1.97 15.48 6.61
N GLU A 180 -1.95 15.43 5.29
CA GLU A 180 -2.88 14.63 4.50
C GLU A 180 -2.15 13.59 3.63
N VAL A 181 -2.78 12.44 3.48
CA VAL A 181 -2.35 11.40 2.54
C VAL A 181 -3.54 10.85 1.78
N MET A 182 -3.30 10.33 0.59
CA MET A 182 -4.29 9.57 -0.16
C MET A 182 -4.12 8.09 0.13
N VAL A 183 -5.24 7.42 0.39
CA VAL A 183 -5.31 5.99 0.68
C VAL A 183 -6.15 5.31 -0.40
N PHE A 184 -5.61 4.25 -0.99
CA PHE A 184 -6.22 3.49 -2.08
C PHE A 184 -6.40 2.03 -1.64
N PRO A 185 -7.46 1.69 -0.89
CA PRO A 185 -7.67 0.31 -0.46
C PRO A 185 -8.21 -0.56 -1.59
N GLU A 186 -7.88 -1.84 -1.55
CA GLU A 186 -8.62 -2.84 -2.29
C GLU A 186 -10.03 -2.99 -1.71
N THR A 187 -11.01 -3.18 -2.57
CA THR A 187 -12.44 -3.25 -2.18
C THR A 187 -13.08 -4.62 -2.40
N GLY A 188 -12.28 -5.62 -2.72
CA GLY A 188 -12.79 -6.94 -3.05
C GLY A 188 -13.60 -7.00 -4.36
N LYS A 189 -14.13 -8.17 -4.67
CA LYS A 189 -14.68 -8.53 -6.00
C LYS A 189 -15.85 -7.68 -6.51
N GLU A 190 -16.66 -7.14 -5.61
CA GLU A 190 -17.88 -6.38 -5.96
C GLU A 190 -17.69 -4.86 -5.78
N GLY A 191 -16.50 -4.45 -5.38
CA GLY A 191 -16.20 -3.05 -5.12
C GLY A 191 -15.74 -2.29 -6.36
N ARG A 192 -15.45 -1.01 -6.14
CA ARG A 192 -14.81 -0.11 -7.12
C ARG A 192 -13.52 0.41 -6.53
N TRP A 193 -12.46 0.45 -7.31
CA TRP A 193 -11.22 1.01 -6.83
C TRP A 193 -11.37 2.52 -6.63
N SER A 194 -11.13 2.97 -5.40
CA SER A 194 -11.42 4.34 -4.96
C SER A 194 -10.26 4.89 -4.16
N CYS A 195 -10.14 6.22 -4.12
CA CYS A 195 -9.20 6.88 -3.23
C CYS A 195 -9.93 7.65 -2.12
N TYR A 196 -9.29 7.69 -0.96
CA TYR A 196 -9.75 8.38 0.23
C TYR A 196 -8.69 9.37 0.66
N ARG A 197 -9.10 10.53 1.14
CA ARG A 197 -8.24 11.51 1.80
C ARG A 197 -8.25 11.22 3.30
N LEU A 198 -7.08 10.99 3.87
CA LEU A 198 -6.87 10.82 5.30
C LEU A 198 -6.17 12.04 5.87
N ILE A 199 -6.81 12.72 6.83
CA ILE A 199 -6.22 13.74 7.67
C ILE A 199 -5.58 13.03 8.87
N VAL A 200 -4.25 12.97 8.88
CA VAL A 200 -3.51 12.08 9.79
C VAL A 200 -3.65 12.44 11.25
N ASP A 201 -3.76 13.72 11.56
CA ASP A 201 -3.85 14.20 12.94
C ASP A 201 -5.22 13.97 13.59
N THR A 202 -6.29 14.02 12.81
CA THR A 202 -7.67 13.80 13.30
C THR A 202 -8.18 12.40 13.04
N ASN A 203 -7.49 11.60 12.23
CA ASN A 203 -7.96 10.31 11.71
C ASN A 203 -9.26 10.42 10.88
N GLU A 204 -9.58 11.61 10.40
CA GLU A 204 -10.70 11.79 9.48
C GLU A 204 -10.33 11.23 8.12
N CYS A 205 -11.14 10.31 7.61
CA CYS A 205 -10.93 9.66 6.33
C CYS A 205 -12.19 9.77 5.47
N VAL A 206 -12.09 10.46 4.34
CA VAL A 206 -13.21 10.79 3.47
C VAL A 206 -12.99 10.22 2.07
N LEU A 207 -14.04 9.63 1.48
CA LEU A 207 -14.02 9.24 0.07
C LEU A 207 -13.79 10.47 -0.81
N GLU A 208 -12.67 10.51 -1.50
CA GLU A 208 -12.32 11.61 -2.40
C GLU A 208 -12.84 11.35 -3.83
N ARG A 209 -12.57 10.16 -4.36
CA ARG A 209 -12.91 9.83 -5.74
C ARG A 209 -13.01 8.31 -5.99
N VAL A 210 -13.87 7.91 -6.91
CA VAL A 210 -13.81 6.59 -7.55
C VAL A 210 -12.82 6.68 -8.72
N MET A 211 -11.77 5.85 -8.66
CA MET A 211 -10.68 5.86 -9.64
C MET A 211 -10.94 4.89 -10.80
N CYS A 212 -11.66 3.81 -10.52
CA CYS A 212 -11.99 2.79 -11.51
C CYS A 212 -13.31 2.11 -11.11
N ASP A 213 -14.22 1.93 -12.07
CA ASP A 213 -15.50 1.23 -11.85
C ASP A 213 -15.34 -0.29 -11.68
N LYS A 214 -14.12 -0.80 -11.85
CA LYS A 214 -13.79 -2.21 -11.68
C LYS A 214 -13.00 -2.42 -10.38
N PRO A 215 -13.14 -3.58 -9.74
CA PRO A 215 -12.28 -3.95 -8.64
C PRO A 215 -10.88 -4.25 -9.17
N LEU A 216 -9.90 -3.45 -8.78
CA LEU A 216 -8.49 -3.73 -8.96
C LEU A 216 -7.95 -4.34 -7.67
N VAL A 217 -7.16 -5.40 -7.81
CA VAL A 217 -6.61 -6.16 -6.68
C VAL A 217 -5.17 -5.72 -6.44
N ASP A 218 -4.86 -5.38 -5.19
CA ASP A 218 -3.58 -4.87 -4.70
C ASP A 218 -2.96 -3.82 -5.65
N ALA A 219 -3.78 -2.83 -6.01
CA ALA A 219 -3.39 -1.79 -6.95
C ALA A 219 -2.34 -0.85 -6.34
N VAL A 220 -1.26 -0.63 -7.07
CA VAL A 220 -0.21 0.34 -6.72
C VAL A 220 -0.02 1.32 -7.87
N ILE A 221 0.25 2.58 -7.52
CA ILE A 221 0.59 3.62 -8.49
C ILE A 221 2.11 3.78 -8.49
N TYR A 222 2.70 3.71 -9.67
CA TYR A 222 4.10 4.03 -9.88
C TYR A 222 4.23 4.86 -11.15
N GLU A 223 4.89 6.03 -11.04
CA GLU A 223 4.89 7.07 -12.07
C GLU A 223 3.45 7.47 -12.44
N ASP A 224 3.05 7.32 -13.69
CA ASP A 224 1.73 7.68 -14.22
C ASP A 224 0.82 6.44 -14.49
N HIS A 225 1.23 5.26 -14.02
CA HIS A 225 0.50 4.01 -14.24
C HIS A 225 0.04 3.36 -12.94
N VAL A 226 -1.09 2.65 -13.04
CA VAL A 226 -1.55 1.72 -12.01
C VAL A 226 -1.18 0.31 -12.41
N PHE A 227 -0.52 -0.39 -11.50
CA PHE A 227 -0.20 -1.80 -11.62
C PHE A 227 -1.14 -2.58 -10.71
N ALA A 228 -1.94 -3.48 -11.27
CA ALA A 228 -2.91 -4.24 -10.51
C ALA A 228 -3.24 -5.57 -11.18
N THR A 229 -3.64 -6.54 -10.40
CA THR A 229 -4.34 -7.70 -10.92
C THR A 229 -5.84 -7.49 -10.88
N SER A 230 -6.61 -8.40 -11.48
CA SER A 230 -8.05 -8.29 -11.52
C SER A 230 -8.73 -9.67 -11.57
N PHE A 231 -10.01 -9.69 -11.18
CA PHE A 231 -10.81 -10.90 -11.30
C PHE A 231 -11.04 -11.29 -12.79
N PRO A 232 -11.19 -12.58 -13.12
CA PRO A 232 -11.44 -13.70 -12.19
C PRO A 232 -10.19 -14.36 -11.60
N ASP A 233 -8.98 -14.02 -12.03
CA ASP A 233 -7.73 -14.69 -11.61
C ASP A 233 -6.68 -13.69 -11.07
N PRO A 234 -6.93 -13.09 -9.89
CA PRO A 234 -6.01 -12.09 -9.35
C PRO A 234 -4.67 -12.68 -8.90
N ASN A 235 -4.63 -13.97 -8.56
CA ASN A 235 -3.42 -14.66 -8.08
C ASN A 235 -2.66 -15.37 -9.19
N GLY A 236 -2.97 -15.09 -10.44
CA GLY A 236 -2.41 -15.78 -11.60
C GLY A 236 -1.11 -15.18 -12.11
N LYS A 237 -0.99 -15.16 -13.43
CA LYS A 237 0.23 -14.77 -14.14
C LYS A 237 0.17 -13.41 -14.82
N SER A 238 -0.96 -12.72 -14.74
CA SER A 238 -1.23 -11.53 -15.55
C SER A 238 -1.35 -10.28 -14.68
N LEU A 239 -0.41 -9.34 -14.85
CA LEU A 239 -0.41 -8.02 -14.24
C LEU A 239 -0.92 -7.01 -15.27
N GLY A 240 -2.02 -6.33 -14.97
CA GLY A 240 -2.49 -5.19 -15.75
C GLY A 240 -1.67 -3.94 -15.45
N VAL A 241 -1.37 -3.19 -16.50
CA VAL A 241 -0.84 -1.83 -16.43
C VAL A 241 -1.92 -0.92 -16.98
N TYR A 242 -2.37 0.01 -16.17
CA TYR A 242 -3.50 0.87 -16.49
C TYR A 242 -3.04 2.33 -16.56
N GLU A 243 -3.51 3.04 -17.55
CA GLU A 243 -3.41 4.48 -17.64
C GLU A 243 -4.52 5.14 -16.82
N LEU A 244 -4.17 6.15 -16.02
CA LEU A 244 -5.13 7.00 -15.32
C LEU A 244 -5.53 8.16 -16.21
N SER A 245 -6.83 8.33 -16.45
CA SER A 245 -7.40 9.42 -17.22
C SER A 245 -8.58 10.07 -16.50
N GLU A 246 -9.14 11.14 -17.08
CA GLU A 246 -10.37 11.77 -16.58
C GLU A 246 -11.57 10.79 -16.57
N ASP A 247 -11.58 9.88 -17.52
CA ASP A 247 -12.62 8.85 -17.68
C ASP A 247 -12.41 7.65 -16.74
N GLY A 248 -11.37 7.70 -15.88
CA GLY A 248 -11.02 6.65 -14.95
C GLY A 248 -9.75 5.90 -15.33
N CYS A 249 -9.74 4.61 -15.05
CA CYS A 249 -8.58 3.74 -15.19
C CYS A 249 -8.79 2.79 -16.38
N GLN A 250 -7.97 2.90 -17.43
CA GLN A 250 -8.06 2.07 -18.63
C GLN A 250 -6.86 1.14 -18.76
N LEU A 251 -7.12 -0.15 -19.05
CA LEU A 251 -6.07 -1.12 -19.28
C LEU A 251 -5.30 -0.75 -20.55
N GLU A 252 -4.02 -0.38 -20.39
CA GLU A 252 -3.12 -0.09 -21.49
C GLU A 252 -2.47 -1.37 -22.04
N ARG A 253 -1.91 -2.18 -21.13
CA ARG A 253 -1.22 -3.42 -21.50
C ARG A 253 -1.26 -4.42 -20.35
N THR A 254 -0.93 -5.68 -20.67
CA THR A 254 -0.77 -6.76 -19.71
C THR A 254 0.64 -7.31 -19.76
N VAL A 255 1.26 -7.46 -18.58
CA VAL A 255 2.52 -8.18 -18.42
C VAL A 255 2.19 -9.60 -17.97
N THR A 256 2.72 -10.60 -18.67
CA THR A 256 2.50 -12.00 -18.34
C THR A 256 3.79 -12.62 -17.82
N PHE A 257 3.72 -13.28 -16.68
CA PHE A 257 4.82 -13.99 -16.04
C PHE A 257 4.77 -15.50 -16.34
N GLU A 258 5.89 -16.18 -16.16
CA GLU A 258 5.93 -17.66 -16.26
C GLU A 258 5.30 -18.33 -15.03
N GLU A 259 5.36 -17.68 -13.86
CA GLU A 259 4.84 -18.13 -12.58
C GLU A 259 3.74 -17.20 -12.06
N ASN A 260 3.04 -17.60 -10.98
CA ASN A 260 1.99 -16.80 -10.34
C ASN A 260 2.62 -15.73 -9.43
N VAL A 261 3.20 -14.70 -10.03
CA VAL A 261 3.87 -13.56 -9.36
C VAL A 261 3.34 -12.21 -9.85
N SER A 262 2.14 -12.20 -10.39
CA SER A 262 1.54 -10.96 -10.90
C SER A 262 0.99 -10.06 -9.79
N HIS A 263 0.58 -10.64 -8.68
CA HIS A 263 -0.02 -9.95 -7.54
C HIS A 263 0.99 -9.01 -6.86
N ASN A 264 0.63 -7.75 -6.58
CA ASN A 264 1.53 -6.86 -5.87
C ASN A 264 1.62 -7.23 -4.39
N ALA A 265 2.77 -6.96 -3.80
CA ALA A 265 3.04 -7.17 -2.38
C ALA A 265 3.41 -5.87 -1.64
N GLY A 266 3.23 -4.73 -2.27
CA GLY A 266 3.57 -3.43 -1.71
C GLY A 266 3.88 -2.39 -2.78
N ALA A 267 4.21 -1.18 -2.33
CA ALA A 267 4.62 -0.08 -3.19
C ALA A 267 5.96 -0.37 -3.88
N PHE A 268 6.14 0.18 -5.09
CA PHE A 268 7.48 0.22 -5.71
C PHE A 268 8.44 1.02 -4.83
N PHE A 269 9.69 0.59 -4.75
CA PHE A 269 10.72 1.27 -3.98
C PHE A 269 12.04 1.37 -4.76
N LYS A 270 12.91 2.29 -4.33
CA LYS A 270 14.20 2.53 -4.95
C LYS A 270 15.34 2.19 -4.01
N ILE A 271 16.39 1.57 -4.57
CA ILE A 271 17.70 1.39 -3.94
C ILE A 271 18.73 1.88 -4.95
N GLY A 272 19.41 2.98 -4.63
CA GLY A 272 20.25 3.68 -5.60
C GLY A 272 19.42 4.11 -6.83
N GLU A 273 19.89 3.76 -8.02
CA GLU A 273 19.20 4.06 -9.28
C GLU A 273 18.19 2.97 -9.70
N LYS A 274 18.16 1.86 -9.00
CA LYS A 274 17.30 0.73 -9.34
C LYS A 274 15.93 0.83 -8.68
N VAL A 275 14.91 0.42 -9.43
CA VAL A 275 13.52 0.35 -8.98
C VAL A 275 13.13 -1.09 -8.77
N TYR A 276 12.44 -1.35 -7.68
CA TYR A 276 11.98 -2.68 -7.32
C TYR A 276 10.49 -2.71 -7.07
N ARG A 277 9.86 -3.82 -7.48
CA ARG A 277 8.48 -4.16 -7.20
C ARG A 277 8.45 -5.35 -6.25
N PRO A 278 7.84 -5.25 -5.08
CA PRO A 278 7.47 -6.43 -4.32
C PRO A 278 6.25 -7.09 -4.95
N ALA A 279 6.30 -8.41 -5.12
CA ALA A 279 5.24 -9.22 -5.69
C ALA A 279 4.98 -10.44 -4.82
N GLN A 280 3.72 -10.89 -4.75
CA GLN A 280 3.36 -12.13 -4.08
C GLN A 280 3.57 -13.30 -5.03
N GLU A 281 4.24 -14.32 -4.56
CA GLU A 281 4.31 -15.61 -5.22
C GLU A 281 3.16 -16.48 -4.69
N CYS A 282 2.31 -16.95 -5.60
CA CYS A 282 1.07 -17.67 -5.30
C CYS A 282 1.00 -19.04 -5.98
N ASN A 283 2.15 -19.69 -6.27
CA ASN A 283 2.17 -20.99 -6.98
C ASN A 283 1.56 -22.11 -6.14
N GLU A 284 1.83 -22.16 -4.83
CA GLU A 284 1.31 -23.18 -3.95
C GLU A 284 0.03 -22.74 -3.22
N TRP A 285 0.03 -21.51 -2.69
CA TRP A 285 -1.12 -20.86 -2.05
C TRP A 285 -0.94 -19.35 -2.05
N TYR A 286 -2.00 -18.62 -1.79
CA TYR A 286 -2.00 -17.16 -1.69
C TYR A 286 -1.01 -16.66 -0.63
N GLY A 287 -0.05 -15.83 -1.07
CA GLY A 287 1.01 -15.28 -0.21
C GLY A 287 2.03 -16.33 0.27
N HIS A 288 2.37 -17.31 -0.58
CA HIS A 288 3.36 -18.35 -0.28
C HIS A 288 4.75 -17.78 -0.08
N ALA A 289 5.18 -16.84 -0.91
CA ALA A 289 6.45 -16.16 -0.80
C ALA A 289 6.37 -14.72 -1.32
N LEU A 290 7.31 -13.90 -0.88
CA LEU A 290 7.56 -12.58 -1.42
C LEU A 290 8.63 -12.67 -2.52
N SER A 291 8.32 -12.18 -3.72
CA SER A 291 9.24 -12.02 -4.84
C SER A 291 9.62 -10.54 -4.97
N ILE A 292 10.89 -10.21 -4.86
CA ILE A 292 11.40 -8.86 -5.13
C ILE A 292 11.90 -8.83 -6.56
N GLN A 293 11.31 -7.97 -7.38
CA GLN A 293 11.58 -7.88 -8.81
C GLN A 293 12.17 -6.52 -9.15
N GLU A 294 13.32 -6.49 -9.82
CA GLU A 294 13.86 -5.26 -10.41
C GLU A 294 12.98 -4.87 -11.60
N TYR A 295 12.49 -3.64 -11.59
CA TYR A 295 11.70 -3.06 -12.67
C TYR A 295 12.59 -2.22 -13.58
N GLN A 296 12.62 -2.56 -14.85
CA GLN A 296 13.39 -1.85 -15.85
C GLN A 296 12.62 -1.76 -17.18
N GLN A 297 12.25 -0.53 -17.57
CA GLN A 297 11.60 -0.26 -18.86
C GLN A 297 10.39 -1.15 -19.18
N GLY A 298 9.53 -1.36 -18.18
CA GLY A 298 8.30 -2.15 -18.36
C GLY A 298 8.48 -3.67 -18.19
N THR A 299 9.68 -4.14 -17.87
CA THR A 299 10.00 -5.54 -17.59
C THR A 299 10.32 -5.76 -16.12
N PHE A 300 10.13 -6.98 -15.64
CA PHE A 300 10.35 -7.37 -14.25
C PHE A 300 11.30 -8.57 -14.21
N HIS A 301 12.35 -8.47 -13.39
CA HIS A 301 13.35 -9.53 -13.19
C HIS A 301 13.43 -9.86 -11.70
N GLU A 302 13.07 -11.10 -11.31
CA GLU A 302 13.19 -11.52 -9.91
C GLU A 302 14.67 -11.49 -9.49
N VAL A 303 14.96 -10.77 -8.41
CA VAL A 303 16.29 -10.67 -7.81
C VAL A 303 16.38 -11.39 -6.47
N ARG A 304 15.25 -11.54 -5.77
CA ARG A 304 15.19 -12.25 -4.49
C ARG A 304 13.80 -12.84 -4.27
N ARG A 305 13.74 -14.07 -3.75
CA ARG A 305 12.51 -14.71 -3.27
C ARG A 305 12.66 -15.04 -1.79
N ILE A 306 11.65 -14.68 -0.99
CA ILE A 306 11.66 -14.83 0.46
C ILE A 306 10.43 -15.66 0.87
N PRO A 307 10.61 -16.95 1.18
CA PRO A 307 9.50 -17.82 1.56
C PRO A 307 8.79 -17.35 2.83
N GLY A 308 7.46 -17.46 2.83
CA GLY A 308 6.63 -17.18 3.99
C GLY A 308 6.29 -15.71 4.23
N LEU A 309 6.94 -14.75 3.57
CA LEU A 309 6.51 -13.36 3.58
C LEU A 309 5.47 -13.11 2.50
N HIS A 310 4.54 -12.19 2.78
CA HIS A 310 3.42 -11.87 1.92
C HIS A 310 3.53 -10.46 1.34
N THR A 311 3.67 -9.43 2.19
CA THR A 311 3.85 -8.05 1.75
C THR A 311 5.13 -7.42 2.29
N LEU A 312 5.58 -6.34 1.63
CA LEU A 312 6.72 -5.53 2.02
C LEU A 312 6.48 -4.08 1.65
N ASN A 313 6.57 -3.19 2.64
CA ASN A 313 6.48 -1.76 2.42
C ASN A 313 7.55 -1.03 3.25
N MET A 314 8.09 0.06 2.69
CA MET A 314 9.14 0.85 3.30
C MET A 314 8.81 2.33 3.27
N PHE A 315 8.99 3.00 4.40
CA PHE A 315 8.89 4.45 4.51
C PHE A 315 9.67 4.98 5.72
N GLN A 316 10.31 6.13 5.59
CA GLN A 316 11.06 6.81 6.66
C GLN A 316 12.04 5.89 7.41
N GLY A 317 12.75 5.02 6.68
CA GLY A 317 13.73 4.10 7.26
C GLY A 317 13.16 2.91 8.02
N VAL A 318 11.84 2.73 8.01
CA VAL A 318 11.16 1.56 8.57
C VAL A 318 10.66 0.68 7.43
N THR A 319 11.01 -0.60 7.48
CA THR A 319 10.48 -1.61 6.55
C THR A 319 9.56 -2.56 7.31
N VAL A 320 8.33 -2.69 6.85
CA VAL A 320 7.32 -3.59 7.40
C VAL A 320 7.01 -4.72 6.44
N VAL A 321 6.72 -5.86 7.01
CA VAL A 321 6.32 -7.07 6.29
C VAL A 321 5.15 -7.73 7.02
N ASP A 322 4.47 -8.63 6.34
CA ASP A 322 3.56 -9.54 7.02
C ASP A 322 3.77 -11.00 6.61
N GLN A 323 3.22 -11.89 7.38
CA GLN A 323 3.36 -13.33 7.20
C GLN A 323 2.08 -14.06 7.55
N LYS A 324 1.69 -15.00 6.69
CA LYS A 324 0.61 -15.96 6.96
C LYS A 324 1.06 -17.02 7.94
N MET A 325 0.32 -17.19 9.01
CA MET A 325 0.57 -18.17 10.08
C MET A 325 -0.45 -19.29 10.02
N PHE A 326 0.03 -20.53 10.12
CA PHE A 326 -0.79 -21.72 10.20
C PHE A 326 -0.64 -22.35 11.59
N PRO A 327 -1.44 -21.95 12.60
CA PRO A 327 -1.23 -22.35 13.99
C PRO A 327 -1.21 -23.86 14.23
N ARG A 328 -1.92 -24.59 13.37
CA ARG A 328 -2.03 -26.05 13.42
C ARG A 328 -2.09 -26.64 12.01
N GLN A 329 -1.08 -26.44 11.23
CA GLN A 329 -0.98 -26.88 9.83
C GLN A 329 -1.34 -28.38 9.65
N TRP A 330 -1.03 -29.23 10.62
CA TRP A 330 -1.37 -30.66 10.61
C TRP A 330 -2.89 -30.93 10.59
N ILE A 331 -3.71 -30.06 11.24
CA ILE A 331 -5.18 -30.19 11.21
C ILE A 331 -5.71 -29.88 9.81
N TYR A 332 -5.18 -28.84 9.15
CA TYR A 332 -5.56 -28.51 7.77
C TYR A 332 -5.28 -29.64 6.81
N ARG A 333 -4.11 -30.30 6.93
CA ARG A 333 -3.77 -31.48 6.12
C ARG A 333 -4.73 -32.65 6.36
N LEU A 334 -5.23 -32.84 7.58
CA LEU A 334 -6.18 -33.91 7.91
C LEU A 334 -7.60 -33.70 7.36
N ILE A 335 -8.05 -32.44 7.26
CA ILE A 335 -9.41 -32.13 6.77
C ILE A 335 -9.49 -31.87 5.27
N GLY A 336 -8.38 -32.09 4.54
CA GLY A 336 -8.33 -32.00 3.07
C GLY A 336 -8.63 -30.63 2.48
N LYS A 337 -8.55 -29.57 3.27
CA LYS A 337 -8.65 -28.19 2.78
C LYS A 337 -7.27 -27.70 2.41
N SER A 338 -6.85 -27.99 1.18
CA SER A 338 -5.60 -27.48 0.59
C SER A 338 -5.73 -26.04 0.08
N ASP A 339 -6.95 -25.49 0.02
CA ASP A 339 -7.23 -24.21 -0.65
C ASP A 339 -7.83 -23.21 0.36
N LEU A 340 -6.95 -22.54 1.10
CA LEU A 340 -7.29 -21.29 1.80
C LEU A 340 -6.11 -20.34 1.74
#